data_c497f3072195bc1ef930776f41f2f031
#
_entry.id   c497f3072195bc1ef930776f41f2f031
#
_cell.length_a   1.000
_cell.length_b   1.000
_cell.length_c   1.000
_cell.angle_alpha   90.00
_cell.angle_beta   90.00
_cell.angle_gamma   90.00
#
_symmetry.space_group_name_H-M   'P 1'
#
loop_
_entity.id
_entity.type
_entity.pdbx_description
1 polymer ?
#
loop_
_entity_poly.entity_id
_entity_poly.type
_entity_poly.pdbx_seq_one_letter_code
_entity_poly.pdbx_strand_id
1 'polypeptide(L)'
;MKKALTLWTCLLLSLTLAASAEPPTRTVLQKLKPCKVEGLQEDVLCGTFSVWENRAAKNGRKIDLYVVVLPAQSANPAPDPVFYITGGPGYGSSGAAGGMGQALGEIRKQRDVVLVDQRGTGKSHPLHCDLPGSESDLQGYIRTLFPMETLRACEPKLAAQADLTQYTTEIAMDDLDDVRTWLGYERINVFGGSYGTRAAQTYMRRHPEHVRSAILLGVMIMDGRMPLYHAVKAQQSIDKLFDDCAADETCRTAFPDLRGDLAKVVARLDQGPVKQTVQYPPQQGKSVELSLGKGAFTTTLRSMQYSPLLSVRIPLFVHLAAQGDFRPMILATIDDRIDPNWDIGLYLSITCAEDVARIDPQDVPPLVANTYQGDDRIRDQKEACSFWPRARVGEDFFKPVESIAPTLILTGWLDPATPPEWAAEVSRHLPNSLNVMIRDGAHGPGGLSHIDCYFKLINDFVANGTPFGLDTSCVKEMKRPAFLTKDEPVPEPGS
;
A
#
# COMPACT_ATOMS: atom_id res chain seq x y z
N MET A 1 67.34 52.33 -53.22
CA MET A 1 65.94 52.81 -53.26
C MET A 1 65.03 51.57 -53.25
N LYS A 2 64.51 51.16 -52.11
CA LYS A 2 63.58 50.06 -51.98
C LYS A 2 62.48 50.53 -51.03
N LYS A 3 61.24 50.63 -51.51
CA LYS A 3 60.07 51.02 -50.72
C LYS A 3 59.63 49.80 -49.97
N ALA A 4 59.46 49.95 -48.62
CA ALA A 4 58.84 48.95 -47.75
C ALA A 4 57.28 49.22 -47.71
N LEU A 5 56.51 48.17 -47.99
CA LEU A 5 55.09 48.18 -47.95
C LEU A 5 54.68 47.53 -46.59
N THR A 6 54.03 48.27 -45.68
CA THR A 6 53.58 47.80 -44.41
C THR A 6 52.15 47.32 -44.58
N LEU A 7 51.91 46.00 -44.43
CA LEU A 7 50.53 45.41 -44.36
C LEU A 7 49.98 45.57 -42.94
N TRP A 8 48.82 46.24 -42.82
CA TRP A 8 48.01 46.21 -41.63
C TRP A 8 47.00 45.06 -41.70
N THR A 9 47.12 44.07 -40.84
CA THR A 9 46.17 43.00 -40.69
C THR A 9 45.15 43.45 -39.62
N CYS A 10 43.91 43.70 -40.02
CA CYS A 10 42.76 43.85 -39.14
C CYS A 10 42.32 42.49 -38.59
N LEU A 11 42.52 42.28 -37.29
CA LEU A 11 41.94 41.12 -36.57
C LEU A 11 40.48 41.40 -36.22
N LEU A 12 39.56 40.82 -36.96
CA LEU A 12 38.13 40.82 -36.64
C LEU A 12 37.91 39.80 -35.51
N LEU A 13 37.72 40.28 -34.27
CA LEU A 13 37.18 39.48 -33.14
C LEU A 13 35.67 39.23 -33.41
N SER A 14 35.31 38.03 -33.83
CA SER A 14 33.95 37.56 -33.85
C SER A 14 33.54 37.17 -32.40
N LEU A 15 32.80 38.06 -31.72
CA LEU A 15 32.04 37.71 -30.51
C LEU A 15 30.89 36.75 -30.91
N THR A 16 31.08 35.46 -30.65
CA THR A 16 29.98 34.51 -30.64
C THR A 16 29.17 34.76 -29.37
N LEU A 17 28.01 35.39 -29.47
CA LEU A 17 26.98 35.36 -28.42
C LEU A 17 26.57 33.88 -28.28
N ALA A 18 26.97 33.27 -27.18
CA ALA A 18 26.39 32.03 -26.71
C ALA A 18 24.94 32.37 -26.34
N ALA A 19 23.96 31.99 -27.18
CA ALA A 19 22.57 31.99 -26.80
C ALA A 19 22.43 31.06 -25.59
N SER A 20 22.12 31.61 -24.44
CA SER A 20 21.67 30.84 -23.29
C SER A 20 20.36 30.16 -23.72
N ALA A 21 20.42 28.84 -23.98
CA ALA A 21 19.22 28.05 -24.18
C ALA A 21 18.39 28.18 -22.89
N GLU A 22 17.20 28.76 -22.99
CA GLU A 22 16.23 28.70 -21.90
C GLU A 22 16.08 27.24 -21.49
N PRO A 23 16.05 26.96 -20.17
CA PRO A 23 15.84 25.60 -19.71
C PRO A 23 14.53 25.07 -20.30
N PRO A 24 14.46 23.81 -20.75
CA PRO A 24 13.27 23.26 -21.37
C PRO A 24 12.07 23.47 -20.42
N THR A 25 11.09 24.21 -20.87
CA THR A 25 9.87 24.49 -20.12
C THR A 25 9.26 23.17 -19.77
N ARG A 26 9.15 22.85 -18.44
CA ARG A 26 8.62 21.58 -17.96
C ARG A 26 7.19 21.40 -18.47
N THR A 27 6.99 20.51 -19.42
CA THR A 27 5.70 20.18 -20.03
C THR A 27 4.65 19.78 -18.97
N VAL A 28 5.11 19.13 -17.89
CA VAL A 28 4.33 18.77 -16.70
C VAL A 28 3.64 19.98 -16.08
N LEU A 29 4.37 21.09 -15.86
CA LEU A 29 3.86 22.27 -15.16
C LEU A 29 2.75 22.99 -15.94
N GLN A 30 2.67 22.78 -17.26
CA GLN A 30 1.66 23.43 -18.12
C GLN A 30 0.30 22.73 -18.11
N LYS A 31 0.25 21.45 -17.71
CA LYS A 31 -0.95 20.58 -17.76
C LYS A 31 -1.68 20.49 -16.44
N LEU A 32 -1.04 20.89 -15.35
CA LEU A 32 -1.51 20.78 -13.99
C LEU A 32 -1.71 22.17 -13.37
N LYS A 33 -2.51 22.25 -12.31
CA LYS A 33 -2.79 23.49 -11.57
C LYS A 33 -2.33 23.35 -10.14
N PRO A 34 -1.91 24.44 -9.47
CA PRO A 34 -1.63 24.43 -8.05
C PRO A 34 -2.85 23.94 -7.25
N CYS A 35 -2.60 23.11 -6.26
CA CYS A 35 -3.61 22.56 -5.36
C CYS A 35 -2.99 22.28 -3.97
N LYS A 36 -3.86 22.12 -2.97
CA LYS A 36 -3.47 21.70 -1.62
C LYS A 36 -3.75 20.21 -1.44
N VAL A 37 -2.83 19.54 -0.74
CA VAL A 37 -3.04 18.20 -0.21
C VAL A 37 -2.82 18.20 1.29
N GLU A 38 -3.58 17.41 1.99
CA GLU A 38 -3.45 17.27 3.45
C GLU A 38 -2.04 16.78 3.82
N GLY A 39 -1.49 17.32 4.92
CA GLY A 39 -0.16 16.95 5.39
C GLY A 39 1.02 17.70 4.72
N LEU A 40 0.77 18.56 3.72
CA LEU A 40 1.78 19.43 3.12
C LEU A 40 1.41 20.90 3.25
N GLN A 41 2.41 21.75 3.57
CA GLN A 41 2.22 23.20 3.70
C GLN A 41 2.28 23.91 2.34
N GLU A 42 3.15 23.43 1.44
CA GLU A 42 3.32 23.97 0.10
C GLU A 42 2.21 23.58 -0.85
N ASP A 43 2.03 24.36 -1.93
CA ASP A 43 1.21 23.98 -3.04
C ASP A 43 1.92 22.88 -3.86
N VAL A 44 1.14 21.89 -4.26
CA VAL A 44 1.53 20.86 -5.21
C VAL A 44 0.78 21.05 -6.52
N LEU A 45 0.90 20.15 -7.47
CA LEU A 45 0.24 20.27 -8.77
C LEU A 45 -0.79 19.14 -8.92
N CYS A 46 -2.02 19.50 -9.32
CA CYS A 46 -3.09 18.54 -9.55
C CYS A 46 -3.70 18.72 -10.94
N GLY A 47 -4.23 17.63 -11.47
CA GLY A 47 -4.97 17.64 -12.72
C GLY A 47 -5.67 16.34 -13.00
N THR A 48 -6.33 16.25 -14.14
CA THR A 48 -7.01 15.05 -14.61
C THR A 48 -6.58 14.70 -16.02
N PHE A 49 -6.52 13.39 -16.29
CA PHE A 49 -6.24 12.84 -17.61
C PHE A 49 -7.34 11.85 -18.00
N SER A 50 -8.03 12.11 -19.12
CA SER A 50 -9.16 11.27 -19.55
C SER A 50 -8.70 10.06 -20.34
N VAL A 51 -9.19 8.89 -19.96
CA VAL A 51 -8.97 7.61 -20.67
C VAL A 51 -10.29 6.96 -21.04
N TRP A 52 -10.29 6.08 -22.03
CA TRP A 52 -11.45 5.23 -22.27
C TRP A 52 -11.63 4.22 -21.14
N GLU A 53 -12.84 4.08 -20.61
CA GLU A 53 -13.15 3.01 -19.65
C GLU A 53 -12.87 1.66 -20.28
N ASN A 54 -13.46 1.39 -21.47
CA ASN A 54 -13.09 0.24 -22.29
C ASN A 54 -11.97 0.62 -23.27
N ARG A 55 -10.73 0.37 -22.87
CA ARG A 55 -9.52 0.69 -23.66
C ARG A 55 -9.46 -0.05 -25.00
N ALA A 56 -9.97 -1.27 -25.04
CA ALA A 56 -9.93 -2.08 -26.26
C ALA A 56 -10.92 -1.57 -27.32
N ALA A 57 -12.12 -1.21 -26.89
CA ALA A 57 -13.16 -0.71 -27.79
C ALA A 57 -12.94 0.74 -28.23
N LYS A 58 -12.27 1.55 -27.37
CA LYS A 58 -12.01 3.00 -27.60
C LYS A 58 -13.28 3.78 -27.95
N ASN A 59 -14.41 3.39 -27.39
CA ASN A 59 -15.71 4.03 -27.54
C ASN A 59 -16.51 3.98 -26.23
N GLY A 60 -17.63 4.71 -26.18
CA GLY A 60 -18.51 4.76 -25.01
C GLY A 60 -18.01 5.74 -23.94
N ARG A 61 -17.90 5.27 -22.69
CA ARG A 61 -17.54 6.09 -21.55
C ARG A 61 -16.05 6.40 -21.52
N LYS A 62 -15.73 7.66 -21.18
CA LYS A 62 -14.41 8.07 -20.70
C LYS A 62 -14.47 8.28 -19.19
N ILE A 63 -13.38 8.00 -18.52
CA ILE A 63 -13.17 8.28 -17.10
C ILE A 63 -11.96 9.19 -16.94
N ASP A 64 -11.99 10.04 -15.93
CA ASP A 64 -10.88 10.94 -15.62
C ASP A 64 -10.01 10.35 -14.51
N LEU A 65 -8.72 10.27 -14.75
CA LEU A 65 -7.72 9.86 -13.77
C LEU A 65 -7.19 11.10 -13.05
N TYR A 66 -7.30 11.12 -11.74
CA TYR A 66 -6.77 12.20 -10.93
C TYR A 66 -5.29 12.01 -10.68
N VAL A 67 -4.51 13.06 -10.91
CA VAL A 67 -3.06 13.06 -10.83
C VAL A 67 -2.60 14.15 -9.88
N VAL A 68 -1.74 13.78 -8.95
CA VAL A 68 -1.01 14.71 -8.06
C VAL A 68 0.47 14.59 -8.37
N VAL A 69 1.11 15.71 -8.60
CA VAL A 69 2.57 15.79 -8.73
C VAL A 69 3.12 16.65 -7.59
N LEU A 70 4.02 16.08 -6.82
CA LEU A 70 4.85 16.78 -5.84
C LEU A 70 6.12 17.19 -6.58
N PRO A 71 6.25 18.48 -6.98
CA PRO A 71 7.35 18.90 -7.83
C PRO A 71 8.70 18.75 -7.15
N ALA A 72 9.72 18.46 -7.94
CA ALA A 72 11.10 18.58 -7.49
C ALA A 72 11.42 20.03 -7.09
N GLN A 73 12.25 20.16 -6.06
CA GLN A 73 12.71 21.47 -5.57
C GLN A 73 13.82 22.07 -6.45
N SER A 74 14.54 21.23 -7.21
CA SER A 74 15.56 21.66 -8.15
C SER A 74 14.99 22.41 -9.35
N ALA A 75 15.65 23.47 -9.78
CA ALA A 75 15.35 24.15 -11.04
C ALA A 75 15.61 23.25 -12.27
N ASN A 76 16.54 22.31 -12.17
CA ASN A 76 16.89 21.33 -13.21
C ASN A 76 16.73 19.91 -12.65
N PRO A 77 15.49 19.41 -12.54
CA PRO A 77 15.23 18.09 -11.98
C PRO A 77 15.71 16.97 -12.88
N ALA A 78 16.01 15.84 -12.26
CA ALA A 78 16.27 14.61 -12.99
C ALA A 78 15.00 14.18 -13.79
N PRO A 79 15.18 13.62 -15.00
CA PRO A 79 14.06 13.33 -15.91
C PRO A 79 13.23 12.09 -15.55
N ASP A 80 13.61 11.41 -14.46
CA ASP A 80 13.08 10.11 -14.04
C ASP A 80 12.35 10.24 -12.68
N PRO A 81 11.07 10.62 -12.67
CA PRO A 81 10.26 10.80 -11.46
C PRO A 81 10.03 9.47 -10.74
N VAL A 82 9.57 9.56 -9.49
CA VAL A 82 9.01 8.41 -8.76
C VAL A 82 7.50 8.40 -8.92
N PHE A 83 6.93 7.29 -9.41
CA PHE A 83 5.50 7.02 -9.48
C PHE A 83 5.11 6.09 -8.35
N TYR A 84 4.34 6.59 -7.38
CA TYR A 84 3.87 5.81 -6.25
C TYR A 84 2.52 5.16 -6.53
N ILE A 85 2.45 3.84 -6.29
CA ILE A 85 1.25 3.02 -6.45
C ILE A 85 0.89 2.45 -5.08
N THR A 86 -0.25 2.88 -4.55
CA THR A 86 -0.74 2.45 -3.25
C THR A 86 -1.26 1.01 -3.24
N GLY A 87 -1.48 0.47 -2.06
CA GLY A 87 -1.95 -0.89 -1.83
C GLY A 87 -3.48 -1.04 -1.82
N GLY A 88 -3.95 -2.04 -1.12
CA GLY A 88 -5.34 -2.44 -0.99
C GLY A 88 -5.61 -3.78 -1.67
N PRO A 89 -6.10 -3.83 -2.94
CA PRO A 89 -6.51 -2.72 -3.80
C PRO A 89 -7.66 -1.88 -3.24
N GLY A 90 -7.94 -0.75 -3.88
CA GLY A 90 -9.09 0.09 -3.55
C GLY A 90 -8.75 1.42 -2.88
N TYR A 91 -7.46 1.76 -2.69
CA TYR A 91 -7.06 3.08 -2.20
C TYR A 91 -6.53 3.96 -3.33
N GLY A 92 -6.94 5.23 -3.34
CA GLY A 92 -6.37 6.25 -4.23
C GLY A 92 -4.97 6.65 -3.78
N SER A 93 -4.00 6.69 -4.70
CA SER A 93 -2.63 7.08 -4.38
C SER A 93 -2.53 8.52 -3.91
N SER A 94 -3.42 9.41 -4.37
CA SER A 94 -3.45 10.83 -3.97
C SER A 94 -3.67 11.02 -2.46
N GLY A 95 -4.36 10.10 -1.79
CA GLY A 95 -4.53 10.10 -0.34
C GLY A 95 -3.23 9.94 0.44
N ALA A 96 -2.21 9.34 -0.18
CA ALA A 96 -0.88 9.20 0.43
C ALA A 96 0.06 10.39 0.16
N ALA A 97 -0.39 11.43 -0.56
CA ALA A 97 0.50 12.50 -1.04
C ALA A 97 1.22 13.24 0.09
N GLY A 98 0.54 13.53 1.20
CA GLY A 98 1.15 14.17 2.36
C GLY A 98 2.27 13.35 2.97
N GLY A 99 1.98 12.09 3.29
CA GLY A 99 2.98 11.15 3.83
C GLY A 99 4.14 10.87 2.86
N MET A 100 3.84 10.68 1.56
CA MET A 100 4.88 10.49 0.54
C MET A 100 5.73 11.75 0.34
N GLY A 101 5.13 12.94 0.45
CA GLY A 101 5.86 14.21 0.36
C GLY A 101 6.90 14.37 1.47
N GLN A 102 6.59 13.91 2.67
CA GLN A 102 7.51 13.88 3.81
C GLN A 102 8.53 12.75 3.67
N ALA A 103 8.08 11.52 3.43
CA ALA A 103 8.91 10.32 3.34
C ALA A 103 9.96 10.40 2.22
N LEU A 104 9.60 10.99 1.08
CA LEU A 104 10.44 11.13 -0.10
C LEU A 104 11.03 12.54 -0.27
N GLY A 105 11.16 13.29 0.83
CA GLY A 105 11.68 14.66 0.81
C GLY A 105 13.07 14.78 0.16
N GLU A 106 13.96 13.83 0.39
CA GLU A 106 15.29 13.81 -0.23
C GLU A 106 15.19 13.56 -1.75
N ILE A 107 14.32 12.65 -2.19
CA ILE A 107 14.06 12.41 -3.62
C ILE A 107 13.52 13.68 -4.27
N ARG A 108 12.60 14.38 -3.59
CA ARG A 108 12.00 15.62 -4.09
C ARG A 108 13.00 16.77 -4.27
N LYS A 109 14.19 16.70 -3.69
CA LYS A 109 15.25 17.68 -4.00
C LYS A 109 15.62 17.67 -5.48
N GLN A 110 15.51 16.50 -6.16
CA GLN A 110 15.97 16.31 -7.53
C GLN A 110 14.92 15.73 -8.47
N ARG A 111 13.85 15.09 -8.00
CA ARG A 111 12.87 14.37 -8.81
C ARG A 111 11.45 14.71 -8.41
N ASP A 112 10.56 14.70 -9.39
CA ASP A 112 9.13 14.76 -9.11
C ASP A 112 8.65 13.45 -8.48
N VAL A 113 7.65 13.54 -7.60
CA VAL A 113 6.91 12.37 -7.10
C VAL A 113 5.48 12.47 -7.64
N VAL A 114 5.05 11.45 -8.35
CA VAL A 114 3.76 11.40 -9.02
C VAL A 114 2.86 10.36 -8.36
N LEU A 115 1.65 10.75 -8.04
CA LEU A 115 0.62 9.89 -7.47
C LEU A 115 -0.60 9.95 -8.38
N VAL A 116 -1.00 8.79 -8.90
CA VAL A 116 -2.17 8.67 -9.77
C VAL A 116 -3.20 7.82 -9.04
N ASP A 117 -4.38 8.36 -8.83
CA ASP A 117 -5.49 7.50 -8.41
C ASP A 117 -5.80 6.55 -9.55
N GLN A 118 -5.65 5.25 -9.31
CA GLN A 118 -6.00 4.24 -10.32
C GLN A 118 -7.49 4.32 -10.63
N ARG A 119 -7.89 3.89 -11.84
CA ARG A 119 -9.30 3.78 -12.19
C ARG A 119 -10.08 3.08 -11.07
N GLY A 120 -11.21 3.64 -10.69
CA GLY A 120 -12.06 3.10 -9.63
C GLY A 120 -11.65 3.46 -8.21
N THR A 121 -10.64 4.34 -8.01
CA THR A 121 -10.21 4.79 -6.68
C THR A 121 -10.22 6.30 -6.52
N GLY A 122 -10.36 6.75 -5.28
CA GLY A 122 -10.17 8.12 -4.87
C GLY A 122 -10.98 9.12 -5.70
N LYS A 123 -10.30 9.93 -6.53
CA LYS A 123 -10.96 10.89 -7.44
C LYS A 123 -11.00 10.42 -8.90
N SER A 124 -10.62 9.16 -9.16
CA SER A 124 -10.58 8.55 -10.50
C SER A 124 -11.77 7.63 -10.73
N HIS A 125 -12.97 8.19 -10.78
CA HIS A 125 -14.21 7.45 -10.97
C HIS A 125 -14.39 6.32 -9.92
N PRO A 126 -14.44 6.67 -8.62
CA PRO A 126 -14.38 5.71 -7.52
C PRO A 126 -15.52 4.69 -7.57
N LEU A 127 -15.20 3.42 -7.37
CA LEU A 127 -16.17 2.34 -7.16
C LEU A 127 -16.45 2.19 -5.66
N HIS A 128 -17.02 3.24 -5.08
CA HIS A 128 -17.27 3.38 -3.66
C HIS A 128 -18.61 2.76 -3.25
N CYS A 129 -18.64 2.06 -2.12
CA CYS A 129 -19.87 1.63 -1.44
C CYS A 129 -19.90 2.22 -0.03
N ASP A 130 -21.01 2.81 0.33
CA ASP A 130 -21.24 3.30 1.71
C ASP A 130 -21.35 2.10 2.67
N LEU A 131 -20.27 1.82 3.37
CA LEU A 131 -20.24 0.74 4.35
C LEU A 131 -20.88 1.19 5.68
N PRO A 132 -21.52 0.27 6.46
CA PRO A 132 -22.10 0.59 7.76
C PRO A 132 -21.06 1.14 8.74
N GLY A 133 -21.46 2.07 9.58
CA GLY A 133 -20.67 2.70 10.62
C GLY A 133 -20.63 4.23 10.48
N SER A 134 -20.88 4.91 11.59
CA SER A 134 -20.78 6.37 11.71
C SER A 134 -20.63 6.74 13.19
N GLU A 135 -20.39 8.01 13.49
CA GLU A 135 -20.39 8.50 14.89
C GLU A 135 -21.69 8.22 15.63
N SER A 136 -22.81 8.13 14.89
CA SER A 136 -24.13 7.80 15.45
C SER A 136 -24.47 6.30 15.41
N ASP A 137 -23.69 5.50 14.67
CA ASP A 137 -23.82 4.04 14.53
C ASP A 137 -22.45 3.36 14.72
N LEU A 138 -21.96 3.33 15.95
CA LEU A 138 -20.69 2.66 16.27
C LEU A 138 -20.74 1.15 16.04
N GLN A 139 -21.92 0.52 16.17
CA GLN A 139 -22.08 -0.92 15.92
C GLN A 139 -21.83 -1.25 14.45
N GLY A 140 -22.16 -0.36 13.53
CA GLY A 140 -21.88 -0.52 12.11
C GLY A 140 -20.40 -0.66 11.78
N TYR A 141 -19.49 -0.07 12.58
CA TYR A 141 -18.06 -0.30 12.45
C TYR A 141 -17.63 -1.73 12.86
N ILE A 142 -18.35 -2.35 13.82
CA ILE A 142 -18.03 -3.70 14.35
C ILE A 142 -18.73 -4.77 13.49
N ARG A 143 -18.36 -4.85 12.24
CA ARG A 143 -18.92 -5.74 11.22
C ARG A 143 -17.86 -6.67 10.62
N THR A 144 -18.30 -7.65 9.86
CA THR A 144 -17.42 -8.37 8.94
C THR A 144 -16.87 -7.42 7.88
N LEU A 145 -15.77 -7.79 7.24
CA LEU A 145 -15.18 -6.95 6.20
C LEU A 145 -16.10 -6.80 4.97
N PHE A 146 -16.90 -7.82 4.68
CA PHE A 146 -17.87 -7.85 3.59
C PHE A 146 -19.31 -7.92 4.13
N PRO A 147 -19.97 -6.79 4.37
CA PRO A 147 -21.38 -6.76 4.74
C PRO A 147 -22.22 -7.07 3.49
N MET A 148 -22.63 -8.33 3.32
CA MET A 148 -23.25 -8.85 2.09
C MET A 148 -24.48 -8.08 1.66
N GLU A 149 -25.35 -7.68 2.58
CA GLU A 149 -26.55 -6.89 2.27
C GLU A 149 -26.16 -5.55 1.61
N THR A 150 -25.19 -4.86 2.19
CA THR A 150 -24.67 -3.60 1.65
C THR A 150 -24.06 -3.80 0.26
N LEU A 151 -23.25 -4.84 0.07
CA LEU A 151 -22.58 -5.11 -1.21
C LEU A 151 -23.57 -5.50 -2.30
N ARG A 152 -24.62 -6.30 -1.99
CA ARG A 152 -25.69 -6.63 -2.92
C ARG A 152 -26.52 -5.41 -3.33
N ALA A 153 -26.68 -4.44 -2.42
CA ALA A 153 -27.37 -3.17 -2.72
C ALA A 153 -26.48 -2.18 -3.48
N CYS A 154 -25.16 -2.26 -3.32
CA CYS A 154 -24.18 -1.39 -3.96
C CYS A 154 -23.87 -1.80 -5.41
N GLU A 155 -23.67 -3.10 -5.66
CA GLU A 155 -23.24 -3.60 -6.98
C GLU A 155 -24.10 -3.06 -8.14
N PRO A 156 -25.44 -3.13 -8.15
CA PRO A 156 -26.24 -2.64 -9.27
C PRO A 156 -26.15 -1.12 -9.45
N LYS A 157 -25.89 -0.36 -8.38
CA LYS A 157 -25.68 1.09 -8.47
C LYS A 157 -24.36 1.39 -9.19
N LEU A 158 -23.31 0.66 -8.87
CA LEU A 158 -22.01 0.81 -9.53
C LEU A 158 -22.09 0.32 -10.99
N ALA A 159 -22.72 -0.81 -11.26
CA ALA A 159 -22.89 -1.36 -12.60
C ALA A 159 -23.70 -0.44 -13.54
N ALA A 160 -24.58 0.41 -13.00
CA ALA A 160 -25.31 1.42 -13.78
C ALA A 160 -24.40 2.55 -14.28
N GLN A 161 -23.30 2.83 -13.59
CA GLN A 161 -22.39 3.95 -13.89
C GLN A 161 -20.98 3.52 -14.32
N ALA A 162 -20.64 2.23 -14.25
CA ALA A 162 -19.34 1.70 -14.62
C ALA A 162 -19.48 0.31 -15.25
N ASP A 163 -18.62 -0.04 -16.20
CA ASP A 163 -18.41 -1.43 -16.61
C ASP A 163 -17.37 -2.06 -15.68
N LEU A 164 -17.85 -2.72 -14.61
CA LEU A 164 -17.02 -3.29 -13.55
C LEU A 164 -16.00 -4.32 -14.07
N THR A 165 -16.17 -4.83 -15.29
CA THR A 165 -15.22 -5.74 -15.95
C THR A 165 -14.00 -5.03 -16.55
N GLN A 166 -13.99 -3.69 -16.56
CA GLN A 166 -12.87 -2.89 -17.07
C GLN A 166 -11.89 -2.43 -15.98
N TYR A 167 -12.07 -2.90 -14.74
CA TYR A 167 -11.28 -2.47 -13.59
C TYR A 167 -10.35 -3.60 -13.13
N THR A 168 -9.27 -3.80 -13.91
CA THR A 168 -8.21 -4.80 -13.63
C THR A 168 -6.85 -4.12 -13.44
N THR A 169 -5.91 -4.85 -12.84
CA THR A 169 -4.54 -4.36 -12.64
C THR A 169 -3.85 -4.06 -13.97
N GLU A 170 -3.99 -4.90 -15.00
CA GLU A 170 -3.36 -4.65 -16.31
C GLU A 170 -3.87 -3.36 -16.95
N ILE A 171 -5.18 -3.16 -16.95
CA ILE A 171 -5.79 -1.96 -17.54
C ILE A 171 -5.34 -0.71 -16.76
N ALA A 172 -5.28 -0.78 -15.42
CA ALA A 172 -4.80 0.33 -14.59
C ALA A 172 -3.32 0.68 -14.86
N MET A 173 -2.49 -0.31 -15.18
CA MET A 173 -1.07 -0.06 -15.51
C MET A 173 -0.88 0.52 -16.91
N ASP A 174 -1.72 0.17 -17.86
CA ASP A 174 -1.75 0.85 -19.16
C ASP A 174 -2.20 2.32 -19.03
N ASP A 175 -3.17 2.59 -18.15
CA ASP A 175 -3.55 3.97 -17.82
C ASP A 175 -2.39 4.76 -17.19
N LEU A 176 -1.64 4.12 -16.31
CA LEU A 176 -0.48 4.75 -15.67
C LEU A 176 0.58 5.14 -16.70
N ASP A 177 0.79 4.30 -17.72
CA ASP A 177 1.72 4.61 -18.82
C ASP A 177 1.22 5.75 -19.72
N ASP A 178 -0.09 5.81 -19.98
CA ASP A 178 -0.68 6.95 -20.67
C ASP A 178 -0.47 8.25 -19.88
N VAL A 179 -0.63 8.24 -18.55
CA VAL A 179 -0.35 9.41 -17.68
C VAL A 179 1.13 9.77 -17.73
N ARG A 180 2.05 8.79 -17.66
CA ARG A 180 3.49 9.03 -17.84
C ARG A 180 3.77 9.76 -19.15
N THR A 181 3.21 9.26 -20.25
CA THR A 181 3.35 9.86 -21.59
C THR A 181 2.75 11.27 -21.64
N TRP A 182 1.53 11.44 -21.09
CA TRP A 182 0.87 12.73 -21.00
C TRP A 182 1.69 13.76 -20.25
N LEU A 183 2.34 13.37 -19.13
CA LEU A 183 3.23 14.23 -18.35
C LEU A 183 4.58 14.49 -19.06
N GLY A 184 4.95 13.69 -20.06
CA GLY A 184 6.17 13.85 -20.86
C GLY A 184 7.42 13.19 -20.24
N TYR A 185 7.25 12.20 -19.36
CA TYR A 185 8.37 11.42 -18.82
C TYR A 185 8.70 10.24 -19.72
N GLU A 186 9.98 10.04 -20.03
CA GLU A 186 10.44 8.91 -20.83
C GLU A 186 10.48 7.63 -19.99
N ARG A 187 11.09 7.70 -18.81
CA ARG A 187 11.24 6.57 -17.88
C ARG A 187 10.90 7.00 -16.46
N ILE A 188 10.42 6.05 -15.65
CA ILE A 188 10.00 6.30 -14.28
C ILE A 188 10.63 5.32 -13.29
N ASN A 189 10.73 5.72 -12.04
CA ASN A 189 10.98 4.83 -10.92
C ASN A 189 9.63 4.42 -10.35
N VAL A 190 9.27 3.14 -10.48
CA VAL A 190 7.98 2.62 -10.01
C VAL A 190 8.12 2.25 -8.53
N PHE A 191 7.27 2.80 -7.68
CA PHE A 191 7.24 2.48 -6.26
C PHE A 191 5.89 1.90 -5.87
N GLY A 192 5.82 0.60 -5.60
CA GLY A 192 4.61 -0.09 -5.15
C GLY A 192 4.66 -0.47 -3.68
N GLY A 193 3.53 -0.32 -2.97
CA GLY A 193 3.32 -0.85 -1.63
C GLY A 193 2.21 -1.90 -1.62
N SER A 194 2.41 -3.07 -0.96
CA SER A 194 1.38 -4.11 -0.83
C SER A 194 0.84 -4.57 -2.20
N TYR A 195 -0.48 -4.52 -2.44
CA TYR A 195 -1.05 -4.74 -3.78
C TYR A 195 -0.35 -3.87 -4.85
N GLY A 196 0.05 -2.65 -4.52
CA GLY A 196 0.79 -1.78 -5.44
C GLY A 196 2.09 -2.42 -5.96
N THR A 197 2.65 -3.41 -5.27
CA THR A 197 3.81 -4.17 -5.78
C THR A 197 3.43 -5.15 -6.88
N ARG A 198 2.21 -5.75 -6.86
CA ARG A 198 1.67 -6.52 -7.99
C ARG A 198 1.43 -5.60 -9.18
N ALA A 199 0.87 -4.42 -8.95
CA ALA A 199 0.68 -3.41 -9.98
C ALA A 199 2.03 -2.94 -10.57
N ALA A 200 3.04 -2.67 -9.74
CA ALA A 200 4.38 -2.33 -10.19
C ALA A 200 5.02 -3.45 -11.03
N GLN A 201 4.93 -4.71 -10.59
CA GLN A 201 5.39 -5.86 -11.36
C GLN A 201 4.63 -6.00 -12.69
N THR A 202 3.32 -5.74 -12.70
CA THR A 202 2.51 -5.71 -13.92
C THR A 202 2.99 -4.62 -14.87
N TYR A 203 3.31 -3.41 -14.35
CA TYR A 203 3.89 -2.33 -15.13
C TYR A 203 5.27 -2.70 -15.70
N MET A 204 6.15 -3.31 -14.89
CA MET A 204 7.46 -3.80 -15.34
C MET A 204 7.37 -4.82 -16.47
N ARG A 205 6.33 -5.67 -16.51
CA ARG A 205 6.09 -6.64 -17.58
C ARG A 205 5.55 -5.98 -18.84
N ARG A 206 4.61 -5.04 -18.69
CA ARG A 206 3.86 -4.46 -19.82
C ARG A 206 4.62 -3.32 -20.50
N HIS A 207 5.41 -2.56 -19.73
CA HIS A 207 6.12 -1.36 -20.16
C HIS A 207 7.60 -1.37 -19.72
N PRO A 208 8.36 -2.46 -19.99
CA PRO A 208 9.72 -2.64 -19.49
C PRO A 208 10.67 -1.52 -19.92
N GLU A 209 10.48 -0.95 -21.11
CA GLU A 209 11.28 0.15 -21.65
C GLU A 209 11.11 1.46 -20.91
N HIS A 210 10.00 1.64 -20.22
CA HIS A 210 9.68 2.85 -19.44
C HIS A 210 10.09 2.75 -17.97
N VAL A 211 10.59 1.60 -17.53
CA VAL A 211 11.06 1.41 -16.14
C VAL A 211 12.53 1.76 -16.05
N ARG A 212 12.88 2.74 -15.18
CA ARG A 212 14.26 3.00 -14.77
C ARG A 212 14.66 2.12 -13.60
N SER A 213 13.81 2.03 -12.58
CA SER A 213 14.00 1.18 -11.41
C SER A 213 12.66 0.87 -10.74
N ALA A 214 12.64 -0.11 -9.83
CA ALA A 214 11.44 -0.46 -9.06
C ALA A 214 11.74 -0.53 -7.56
N ILE A 215 10.80 -0.06 -6.75
CA ILE A 215 10.81 -0.21 -5.29
C ILE A 215 9.55 -1.01 -4.91
N LEU A 216 9.73 -2.13 -4.23
CA LEU A 216 8.65 -3.04 -3.85
C LEU A 216 8.62 -3.19 -2.33
N LEU A 217 7.62 -2.57 -1.69
CA LEU A 217 7.43 -2.61 -0.24
C LEU A 217 6.34 -3.63 0.12
N GLY A 218 6.69 -4.65 0.91
CA GLY A 218 5.72 -5.70 1.26
C GLY A 218 5.22 -6.38 -0.02
N VAL A 219 6.11 -7.13 -0.67
CA VAL A 219 5.89 -7.56 -2.05
C VAL A 219 4.91 -8.72 -2.15
N MET A 220 3.92 -8.56 -3.04
CA MET A 220 2.94 -9.58 -3.42
C MET A 220 3.42 -10.37 -4.63
N ILE A 221 3.31 -11.70 -4.59
CA ILE A 221 3.51 -12.55 -5.77
C ILE A 221 2.36 -12.40 -6.75
N MET A 222 2.61 -12.66 -8.03
CA MET A 222 1.59 -12.52 -9.08
C MET A 222 0.43 -13.51 -8.88
N ASP A 223 0.67 -14.77 -8.50
CA ASP A 223 -0.35 -15.78 -8.18
C ASP A 223 -0.68 -15.80 -6.67
N GLY A 224 -0.95 -14.63 -6.09
CA GLY A 224 -1.23 -14.48 -4.65
C GLY A 224 -2.57 -15.06 -4.19
N ARG A 225 -3.52 -15.24 -5.09
CA ARG A 225 -4.85 -15.83 -4.83
C ARG A 225 -5.51 -15.33 -3.54
N MET A 226 -5.54 -13.98 -3.36
CA MET A 226 -6.16 -13.38 -2.16
C MET A 226 -7.64 -13.80 -2.04
N PRO A 227 -8.13 -14.19 -0.85
CA PRO A 227 -7.47 -14.23 0.47
C PRO A 227 -6.96 -15.61 0.89
N LEU A 228 -6.66 -16.54 -0.04
CA LEU A 228 -6.34 -17.94 0.24
C LEU A 228 -5.30 -18.11 1.36
N TYR A 229 -4.24 -17.29 1.33
CA TYR A 229 -3.13 -17.39 2.28
C TYR A 229 -3.28 -16.51 3.53
N HIS A 230 -4.32 -15.68 3.63
CA HIS A 230 -4.44 -14.71 4.71
C HIS A 230 -4.45 -15.35 6.10
N ALA A 231 -5.22 -16.41 6.30
CA ALA A 231 -5.33 -17.06 7.60
C ALA A 231 -4.00 -17.68 8.07
N VAL A 232 -3.36 -18.46 7.20
CA VAL A 232 -2.09 -19.13 7.55
C VAL A 232 -0.96 -18.12 7.74
N LYS A 233 -0.90 -17.03 6.94
CA LYS A 233 0.17 -16.03 7.07
C LYS A 233 -0.03 -15.15 8.30
N ALA A 234 -1.25 -14.80 8.65
CA ALA A 234 -1.55 -14.10 9.89
C ALA A 234 -1.23 -14.97 11.12
N GLN A 235 -1.52 -16.28 11.07
CA GLN A 235 -1.14 -17.20 12.13
C GLN A 235 0.38 -17.29 12.29
N GLN A 236 1.12 -17.45 11.19
CA GLN A 236 2.59 -17.48 11.21
C GLN A 236 3.19 -16.18 11.77
N SER A 237 2.62 -15.04 11.42
CA SER A 237 3.06 -13.73 11.92
C SER A 237 2.81 -13.60 13.43
N ILE A 238 1.60 -13.92 13.91
CA ILE A 238 1.27 -13.79 15.33
C ILE A 238 2.07 -14.79 16.19
N ASP A 239 2.35 -15.99 15.65
CA ASP A 239 3.20 -16.97 16.33
C ASP A 239 4.62 -16.45 16.54
N LYS A 240 5.23 -15.82 15.52
CA LYS A 240 6.52 -15.13 15.64
C LYS A 240 6.48 -14.01 16.66
N LEU A 241 5.40 -13.22 16.69
CA LEU A 241 5.21 -12.15 17.67
C LEU A 241 5.12 -12.69 19.11
N PHE A 242 4.42 -13.82 19.31
CA PHE A 242 4.31 -14.48 20.60
C PHE A 242 5.63 -15.12 21.04
N ASP A 243 6.43 -15.64 20.10
CA ASP A 243 7.79 -16.11 20.40
C ASP A 243 8.69 -14.95 20.84
N ASP A 244 8.59 -13.79 20.18
CA ASP A 244 9.31 -12.60 20.59
C ASP A 244 8.89 -12.10 21.99
N CYS A 245 7.58 -12.14 22.30
CA CYS A 245 7.07 -11.83 23.65
C CYS A 245 7.60 -12.83 24.69
N ALA A 246 7.62 -14.13 24.37
CA ALA A 246 8.15 -15.16 25.27
C ALA A 246 9.66 -15.02 25.51
N ALA A 247 10.39 -14.43 24.58
CA ALA A 247 11.82 -14.12 24.74
C ALA A 247 12.07 -12.84 25.56
N ASP A 248 11.11 -11.90 25.58
CA ASP A 248 11.16 -10.67 26.38
C ASP A 248 10.71 -10.96 27.82
N GLU A 249 11.56 -10.66 28.84
CA GLU A 249 11.28 -10.97 30.23
C GLU A 249 10.03 -10.27 30.75
N THR A 250 9.83 -8.99 30.39
CA THR A 250 8.70 -8.19 30.85
C THR A 250 7.40 -8.73 30.26
N CYS A 251 7.39 -8.97 28.94
CA CYS A 251 6.24 -9.50 28.23
C CYS A 251 5.86 -10.91 28.71
N ARG A 252 6.84 -11.82 28.82
CA ARG A 252 6.63 -13.18 29.30
C ARG A 252 6.07 -13.24 30.73
N THR A 253 6.54 -12.33 31.59
CA THR A 253 6.05 -12.27 32.99
C THR A 253 4.61 -11.79 33.05
N ALA A 254 4.26 -10.79 32.21
CA ALA A 254 2.91 -10.25 32.13
C ALA A 254 1.92 -11.23 31.45
N PHE A 255 2.37 -11.97 30.44
CA PHE A 255 1.53 -12.81 29.59
C PHE A 255 2.13 -14.20 29.38
N PRO A 256 2.03 -15.10 30.38
CA PRO A 256 2.75 -16.38 30.37
C PRO A 256 2.24 -17.42 29.36
N ASP A 257 1.00 -17.29 28.85
CA ASP A 257 0.37 -18.24 27.92
C ASP A 257 -0.50 -17.54 26.84
N LEU A 258 0.11 -16.75 25.99
CA LEU A 258 -0.61 -16.02 24.94
C LEU A 258 -1.30 -16.93 23.91
N ARG A 259 -0.70 -18.09 23.59
CA ARG A 259 -1.32 -19.05 22.66
C ARG A 259 -2.58 -19.67 23.28
N GLY A 260 -2.53 -20.02 24.53
CA GLY A 260 -3.71 -20.49 25.28
C GLY A 260 -4.76 -19.40 25.44
N ASP A 261 -4.38 -18.16 25.68
CA ASP A 261 -5.29 -17.03 25.77
C ASP A 261 -6.00 -16.77 24.44
N LEU A 262 -5.27 -16.75 23.32
CA LEU A 262 -5.87 -16.62 21.99
C LEU A 262 -6.85 -17.75 21.69
N ALA A 263 -6.49 -18.99 22.01
CA ALA A 263 -7.38 -20.14 21.83
C ALA A 263 -8.67 -20.03 22.65
N LYS A 264 -8.60 -19.56 23.91
CA LYS A 264 -9.78 -19.29 24.77
C LYS A 264 -10.67 -18.21 24.15
N VAL A 265 -10.09 -17.12 23.65
CA VAL A 265 -10.83 -16.01 23.02
C VAL A 265 -11.56 -16.51 21.79
N VAL A 266 -10.89 -17.24 20.89
CA VAL A 266 -11.52 -17.80 19.68
C VAL A 266 -12.65 -18.75 20.06
N ALA A 267 -12.42 -19.71 20.98
CA ALA A 267 -13.46 -20.63 21.44
C ALA A 267 -14.65 -19.92 22.10
N ARG A 268 -14.43 -18.80 22.80
CA ARG A 268 -15.52 -17.98 23.36
C ARG A 268 -16.34 -17.32 22.26
N LEU A 269 -15.67 -16.77 21.22
CA LEU A 269 -16.33 -16.10 20.10
C LEU A 269 -17.04 -17.08 19.14
N ASP A 270 -16.61 -18.34 19.09
CA ASP A 270 -17.32 -19.42 18.37
C ASP A 270 -18.69 -19.74 18.97
N GLN A 271 -18.92 -19.43 20.27
CA GLN A 271 -20.21 -19.57 20.92
C GLN A 271 -21.18 -18.42 20.63
N GLY A 272 -20.70 -17.38 19.95
CA GLY A 272 -21.46 -16.19 19.60
C GLY A 272 -20.80 -14.90 20.06
N PRO A 273 -21.31 -13.75 19.61
CA PRO A 273 -20.71 -12.46 19.90
C PRO A 273 -20.71 -12.15 21.41
N VAL A 274 -19.74 -11.33 21.81
CA VAL A 274 -19.64 -10.79 23.18
C VAL A 274 -20.16 -9.37 23.20
N LYS A 275 -20.88 -9.02 24.28
CA LYS A 275 -21.38 -7.66 24.53
C LYS A 275 -20.55 -6.99 25.59
N GLN A 276 -20.15 -5.74 25.33
CA GLN A 276 -19.39 -4.91 26.28
C GLN A 276 -19.85 -3.47 26.20
N THR A 277 -19.86 -2.77 27.33
CA THR A 277 -20.06 -1.34 27.39
C THR A 277 -18.72 -0.63 27.29
N VAL A 278 -18.55 0.25 26.30
CA VAL A 278 -17.38 1.09 26.10
C VAL A 278 -17.76 2.56 26.18
N GLN A 279 -16.79 3.43 26.51
CA GLN A 279 -16.93 4.88 26.34
C GLN A 279 -16.36 5.27 24.98
N TYR A 280 -17.14 6.03 24.19
CA TYR A 280 -16.66 6.53 22.90
C TYR A 280 -17.07 8.00 22.70
N PRO A 281 -16.15 8.91 22.36
CA PRO A 281 -14.67 8.72 22.34
C PRO A 281 -14.14 8.25 23.70
N PRO A 282 -13.01 7.55 23.75
CA PRO A 282 -12.39 7.10 25.00
C PRO A 282 -12.23 8.26 26.01
N GLN A 283 -12.50 7.99 27.30
CA GLN A 283 -12.36 8.90 28.45
C GLN A 283 -13.33 10.10 28.52
N GLN A 284 -14.00 10.50 27.42
CA GLN A 284 -14.87 11.69 27.40
C GLN A 284 -16.27 11.42 26.80
N GLY A 285 -16.47 10.26 26.21
CA GLY A 285 -17.68 9.92 25.46
C GLY A 285 -18.82 9.36 26.29
N LYS A 286 -19.89 9.00 25.59
CA LYS A 286 -21.02 8.28 26.17
C LYS A 286 -20.74 6.80 26.30
N SER A 287 -21.34 6.17 27.30
CA SER A 287 -21.33 4.71 27.43
C SER A 287 -22.26 4.09 26.39
N VAL A 288 -21.72 3.17 25.57
CA VAL A 288 -22.46 2.47 24.51
C VAL A 288 -22.22 0.97 24.66
N GLU A 289 -23.30 0.17 24.68
CA GLU A 289 -23.16 -1.30 24.59
C GLU A 289 -22.94 -1.71 23.14
N LEU A 290 -21.85 -2.43 22.88
CA LEU A 290 -21.45 -2.89 21.55
C LEU A 290 -21.25 -4.41 21.57
N SER A 291 -21.46 -5.03 20.41
CA SER A 291 -21.39 -6.49 20.22
C SER A 291 -20.26 -6.84 19.26
N LEU A 292 -19.26 -7.59 19.74
CA LEU A 292 -18.09 -8.01 18.94
C LEU A 292 -18.21 -9.49 18.58
N GLY A 293 -18.35 -9.77 17.27
CA GLY A 293 -18.31 -11.12 16.72
C GLY A 293 -16.91 -11.58 16.33
N LYS A 294 -16.74 -12.88 16.09
CA LYS A 294 -15.47 -13.52 15.72
C LYS A 294 -14.84 -12.86 14.48
N GLY A 295 -15.62 -12.66 13.41
CA GLY A 295 -15.10 -12.09 12.15
C GLY A 295 -14.53 -10.68 12.31
N ALA A 296 -15.16 -9.81 13.11
CA ALA A 296 -14.63 -8.49 13.43
C ALA A 296 -13.35 -8.60 14.28
N PHE A 297 -13.35 -9.41 15.34
CA PHE A 297 -12.19 -9.65 16.19
C PHE A 297 -10.97 -10.13 15.39
N THR A 298 -11.14 -11.19 14.60
CA THR A 298 -10.01 -11.82 13.87
C THR A 298 -9.47 -10.92 12.76
N THR A 299 -10.34 -10.12 12.13
CA THR A 299 -9.91 -9.15 11.12
C THR A 299 -9.10 -8.03 11.76
N THR A 300 -9.59 -7.44 12.86
CA THR A 300 -8.86 -6.37 13.58
C THR A 300 -7.54 -6.89 14.14
N LEU A 301 -7.52 -8.08 14.74
CA LEU A 301 -6.28 -8.69 15.22
C LEU A 301 -5.24 -8.85 14.10
N ARG A 302 -5.69 -9.21 12.88
CA ARG A 302 -4.80 -9.26 11.72
C ARG A 302 -4.35 -7.87 11.28
N SER A 303 -5.23 -6.87 11.25
CA SER A 303 -4.88 -5.49 10.91
C SER A 303 -3.84 -4.91 11.86
N MET A 304 -3.93 -5.19 13.16
CA MET A 304 -2.92 -4.76 14.14
C MET A 304 -1.52 -5.32 13.85
N GLN A 305 -1.42 -6.47 13.20
CA GLN A 305 -0.12 -7.05 12.80
C GLN A 305 0.53 -6.31 11.62
N TYR A 306 -0.17 -5.39 10.94
CA TYR A 306 0.39 -4.63 9.80
C TYR A 306 1.42 -3.59 10.23
N SER A 307 1.38 -3.15 11.48
CA SER A 307 2.25 -2.09 12.00
C SER A 307 3.04 -2.56 13.22
N PRO A 308 4.35 -2.33 13.27
CA PRO A 308 5.14 -2.52 14.48
C PRO A 308 4.56 -1.81 15.71
N LEU A 309 4.00 -0.60 15.52
CA LEU A 309 3.37 0.20 16.57
C LEU A 309 2.11 -0.46 17.17
N LEU A 310 1.29 -1.07 16.32
CA LEU A 310 0.04 -1.71 16.75
C LEU A 310 0.28 -3.14 17.27
N SER A 311 1.26 -3.84 16.69
CA SER A 311 1.54 -5.22 17.04
C SER A 311 1.98 -5.42 18.50
N VAL A 312 2.66 -4.42 19.10
CA VAL A 312 3.09 -4.51 20.51
C VAL A 312 1.95 -4.46 21.52
N ARG A 313 0.73 -4.08 21.09
CA ARG A 313 -0.51 -4.11 21.89
C ARG A 313 -1.18 -5.48 21.89
N ILE A 314 -0.89 -6.31 20.89
CA ILE A 314 -1.59 -7.60 20.69
C ILE A 314 -1.50 -8.51 21.92
N PRO A 315 -0.33 -8.73 22.58
CA PRO A 315 -0.25 -9.53 23.77
C PRO A 315 -1.21 -9.10 24.87
N LEU A 316 -1.24 -7.80 25.17
CA LEU A 316 -2.14 -7.24 26.18
C LEU A 316 -3.62 -7.43 25.79
N PHE A 317 -4.01 -7.13 24.56
CA PHE A 317 -5.41 -7.19 24.13
C PHE A 317 -5.94 -8.63 24.10
N VAL A 318 -5.10 -9.58 23.68
CA VAL A 318 -5.44 -11.01 23.72
C VAL A 318 -5.59 -11.49 25.15
N HIS A 319 -4.69 -11.11 26.05
CA HIS A 319 -4.74 -11.49 27.45
C HIS A 319 -5.98 -10.95 28.17
N LEU A 320 -6.30 -9.64 27.99
CA LEU A 320 -7.50 -9.03 28.55
C LEU A 320 -8.78 -9.69 28.01
N ALA A 321 -8.84 -9.96 26.71
CA ALA A 321 -9.99 -10.65 26.10
C ALA A 321 -10.17 -12.08 26.68
N ALA A 322 -9.07 -12.81 26.95
CA ALA A 322 -9.12 -14.13 27.57
C ALA A 322 -9.63 -14.09 29.03
N GLN A 323 -9.48 -12.93 29.69
CA GLN A 323 -10.06 -12.65 31.01
C GLN A 323 -11.51 -12.12 30.93
N GLY A 324 -12.07 -11.92 29.73
CA GLY A 324 -13.42 -11.43 29.49
C GLY A 324 -13.52 -9.93 29.24
N ASP A 325 -12.43 -9.18 29.19
CA ASP A 325 -12.39 -7.77 28.83
C ASP A 325 -12.08 -7.56 27.35
N PHE A 326 -13.11 -7.39 26.52
CA PHE A 326 -13.00 -7.15 25.09
C PHE A 326 -13.00 -5.67 24.72
N ARG A 327 -13.09 -4.75 25.69
CA ARG A 327 -13.20 -3.30 25.42
C ARG A 327 -12.05 -2.74 24.58
N PRO A 328 -10.77 -3.06 24.87
CA PRO A 328 -9.67 -2.58 24.02
C PRO A 328 -9.77 -3.06 22.58
N MET A 329 -10.17 -4.30 22.34
CA MET A 329 -10.35 -4.84 21.01
C MET A 329 -11.54 -4.22 20.28
N ILE A 330 -12.64 -3.91 20.97
CA ILE A 330 -13.79 -3.19 20.41
C ILE A 330 -13.38 -1.80 19.93
N LEU A 331 -12.64 -1.05 20.75
CA LEU A 331 -12.14 0.28 20.37
C LEU A 331 -11.18 0.20 19.18
N ALA A 332 -10.25 -0.74 19.21
CA ALA A 332 -9.36 -0.97 18.07
C ALA A 332 -10.10 -1.37 16.78
N THR A 333 -11.23 -2.08 16.91
CA THR A 333 -12.09 -2.41 15.75
C THR A 333 -12.75 -1.18 15.17
N ILE A 334 -13.23 -0.26 16.00
CA ILE A 334 -13.81 1.00 15.55
C ILE A 334 -12.72 1.80 14.80
N ASP A 335 -11.56 1.99 15.42
CA ASP A 335 -10.45 2.76 14.83
C ASP A 335 -9.98 2.17 13.49
N ASP A 336 -9.92 0.84 13.36
CA ASP A 336 -9.55 0.13 12.13
C ASP A 336 -10.58 0.33 10.98
N ARG A 337 -11.84 0.68 11.31
CA ARG A 337 -12.94 0.78 10.35
C ARG A 337 -13.36 2.20 9.98
N ILE A 338 -12.82 3.20 10.63
CA ILE A 338 -13.15 4.63 10.35
C ILE A 338 -12.55 5.14 9.04
N ASP A 339 -11.84 4.34 8.25
CA ASP A 339 -11.29 4.80 6.97
C ASP A 339 -12.38 4.86 5.88
N PRO A 340 -12.84 6.07 5.47
CA PRO A 340 -13.85 6.23 4.43
C PRO A 340 -13.26 6.11 3.01
N ASN A 341 -11.94 5.95 2.87
CA ASN A 341 -11.25 6.08 1.58
C ASN A 341 -11.08 4.74 0.86
N TRP A 342 -11.60 3.65 1.41
CA TRP A 342 -11.51 2.34 0.78
C TRP A 342 -12.64 2.12 -0.23
N ASP A 343 -12.30 2.13 -1.51
CA ASP A 343 -13.21 1.85 -2.61
C ASP A 343 -13.37 0.33 -2.78
N ILE A 344 -14.24 -0.25 -1.95
CA ILE A 344 -14.46 -1.71 -1.88
C ILE A 344 -14.96 -2.29 -3.20
N GLY A 345 -15.65 -1.51 -4.03
CA GLY A 345 -16.08 -1.94 -5.36
C GLY A 345 -14.89 -2.22 -6.27
N LEU A 346 -13.83 -1.38 -6.25
CA LEU A 346 -12.61 -1.70 -6.97
C LEU A 346 -11.91 -2.91 -6.37
N TYR A 347 -11.83 -3.00 -5.04
CA TYR A 347 -11.26 -4.17 -4.37
C TYR A 347 -11.90 -5.46 -4.89
N LEU A 348 -13.23 -5.51 -4.97
CA LEU A 348 -13.96 -6.69 -5.46
C LEU A 348 -13.76 -6.90 -6.96
N SER A 349 -13.78 -5.85 -7.79
CA SER A 349 -13.57 -5.97 -9.23
C SER A 349 -12.21 -6.61 -9.56
N ILE A 350 -11.15 -6.20 -8.86
CA ILE A 350 -9.81 -6.78 -9.00
C ILE A 350 -9.75 -8.18 -8.41
N THR A 351 -10.08 -8.35 -7.13
CA THR A 351 -9.82 -9.62 -6.45
C THR A 351 -10.74 -10.74 -6.89
N CYS A 352 -11.98 -10.44 -7.30
CA CYS A 352 -12.85 -11.47 -7.88
C CYS A 352 -12.35 -11.98 -9.23
N ALA A 353 -11.74 -11.12 -10.04
CA ALA A 353 -11.20 -11.47 -11.34
C ALA A 353 -9.81 -12.13 -11.26
N GLU A 354 -8.93 -11.57 -10.44
CA GLU A 354 -7.50 -11.90 -10.43
C GLU A 354 -7.10 -12.94 -9.36
N ASP A 355 -7.92 -13.13 -8.31
CA ASP A 355 -7.56 -13.94 -7.15
C ASP A 355 -8.60 -15.03 -6.84
N VAL A 356 -9.82 -14.64 -6.44
CA VAL A 356 -10.85 -15.57 -5.93
C VAL A 356 -11.27 -16.60 -6.95
N ALA A 357 -11.33 -16.23 -8.23
CA ALA A 357 -11.64 -17.14 -9.33
C ALA A 357 -10.66 -18.32 -9.45
N ARG A 358 -9.46 -18.19 -8.87
CA ARG A 358 -8.39 -19.20 -8.94
C ARG A 358 -8.22 -20.00 -7.64
N ILE A 359 -9.07 -19.78 -6.65
CA ILE A 359 -9.02 -20.55 -5.39
C ILE A 359 -9.71 -21.89 -5.59
N ASP A 360 -8.92 -22.97 -5.66
CA ASP A 360 -9.45 -24.32 -5.60
C ASP A 360 -10.01 -24.58 -4.19
N PRO A 361 -11.27 -25.04 -4.07
CA PRO A 361 -11.83 -25.41 -2.77
C PRO A 361 -11.00 -26.45 -2.00
N GLN A 362 -10.25 -27.32 -2.71
CA GLN A 362 -9.38 -28.33 -2.09
C GLN A 362 -8.14 -27.72 -1.42
N ASP A 363 -7.69 -26.54 -1.85
CA ASP A 363 -6.54 -25.84 -1.25
C ASP A 363 -6.88 -25.20 0.09
N VAL A 364 -8.17 -24.95 0.38
CA VAL A 364 -8.58 -24.16 1.56
C VAL A 364 -8.36 -24.90 2.89
N PRO A 365 -8.85 -26.16 3.10
CA PRO A 365 -8.81 -26.79 4.41
C PRO A 365 -7.41 -26.86 5.03
N PRO A 366 -6.34 -27.26 4.31
CA PRO A 366 -5.01 -27.38 4.91
C PRO A 366 -4.40 -26.02 5.28
N LEU A 367 -4.81 -24.92 4.62
CA LEU A 367 -4.28 -23.58 4.85
C LEU A 367 -4.98 -22.83 6.00
N VAL A 368 -6.21 -23.25 6.35
CA VAL A 368 -6.98 -22.60 7.43
C VAL A 368 -7.01 -23.42 8.72
N ALA A 369 -6.65 -24.71 8.64
CA ALA A 369 -6.58 -25.58 9.81
C ALA A 369 -5.64 -24.98 10.85
N ASN A 370 -6.07 -24.98 12.12
CA ASN A 370 -5.30 -24.47 13.26
C ASN A 370 -4.92 -22.97 13.16
N THR A 371 -5.69 -22.18 12.40
CA THR A 371 -5.53 -20.73 12.39
C THR A 371 -6.64 -20.05 13.19
N TYR A 372 -6.34 -18.91 13.82
CA TYR A 372 -7.33 -18.17 14.60
C TYR A 372 -8.44 -17.55 13.73
N GLN A 373 -8.19 -17.35 12.44
CA GLN A 373 -9.16 -16.79 11.49
C GLN A 373 -10.10 -17.85 10.88
N GLY A 374 -9.64 -19.11 10.75
CA GLY A 374 -10.38 -20.12 9.99
C GLY A 374 -10.57 -19.72 8.51
N ASP A 375 -11.69 -20.15 7.92
CA ASP A 375 -12.04 -19.89 6.51
C ASP A 375 -13.00 -18.70 6.30
N ASP A 376 -13.40 -18.00 7.36
CA ASP A 376 -14.42 -16.96 7.32
C ASP A 376 -14.17 -15.93 6.22
N ARG A 377 -12.94 -15.44 6.12
CA ARG A 377 -12.54 -14.45 5.11
C ARG A 377 -12.67 -14.98 3.67
N ILE A 378 -12.29 -16.24 3.45
CA ILE A 378 -12.37 -16.87 2.12
C ILE A 378 -13.83 -17.07 1.73
N ARG A 379 -14.65 -17.56 2.66
CA ARG A 379 -16.08 -17.80 2.45
C ARG A 379 -16.80 -16.51 2.10
N ASP A 380 -16.64 -15.46 2.92
CA ASP A 380 -17.29 -14.18 2.72
C ASP A 380 -16.87 -13.53 1.38
N GLN A 381 -15.60 -13.58 1.02
CA GLN A 381 -15.15 -13.01 -0.25
C GLN A 381 -15.60 -13.84 -1.46
N LYS A 382 -15.65 -15.17 -1.36
CA LYS A 382 -16.25 -16.03 -2.40
C LYS A 382 -17.73 -15.74 -2.58
N GLU A 383 -18.47 -15.48 -1.50
CA GLU A 383 -19.87 -15.07 -1.59
C GLU A 383 -20.02 -13.73 -2.29
N ALA A 384 -19.23 -12.70 -1.92
CA ALA A 384 -19.25 -11.42 -2.61
C ALA A 384 -18.93 -11.57 -4.10
N CYS A 385 -17.92 -12.37 -4.46
CA CYS A 385 -17.52 -12.62 -5.85
C CYS A 385 -18.53 -13.48 -6.62
N SER A 386 -19.48 -14.13 -5.97
CA SER A 386 -20.51 -14.94 -6.66
C SER A 386 -21.52 -14.09 -7.46
N PHE A 387 -21.72 -12.83 -7.05
CA PHE A 387 -22.61 -11.90 -7.73
C PHE A 387 -21.88 -10.69 -8.34
N TRP A 388 -20.62 -10.44 -7.98
CA TRP A 388 -19.86 -9.31 -8.49
C TRP A 388 -19.39 -9.56 -9.94
N PRO A 389 -19.64 -8.62 -10.88
CA PRO A 389 -19.14 -8.74 -12.25
C PRO A 389 -17.61 -8.82 -12.28
N ARG A 390 -17.07 -9.73 -13.07
CA ARG A 390 -15.63 -9.94 -13.12
C ARG A 390 -15.09 -9.99 -14.54
N ALA A 391 -13.93 -9.38 -14.73
CA ALA A 391 -13.16 -9.43 -15.96
C ALA A 391 -12.62 -10.84 -16.22
N ARG A 392 -12.27 -11.09 -17.48
CA ARG A 392 -11.41 -12.23 -17.85
C ARG A 392 -9.96 -11.78 -17.80
N VAL A 393 -9.14 -12.51 -17.04
CA VAL A 393 -7.70 -12.28 -16.91
C VAL A 393 -6.95 -13.42 -17.58
N GLY A 394 -5.96 -13.11 -18.42
CA GLY A 394 -5.16 -14.13 -19.12
C GLY A 394 -4.22 -14.86 -18.17
N GLU A 395 -3.92 -16.13 -18.45
CA GLU A 395 -3.03 -16.96 -17.62
C GLU A 395 -1.61 -16.37 -17.48
N ASP A 396 -1.16 -15.59 -18.45
CA ASP A 396 0.17 -14.95 -18.40
C ASP A 396 0.28 -13.89 -17.29
N PHE A 397 -0.84 -13.31 -16.87
CA PHE A 397 -0.88 -12.37 -15.75
C PHE A 397 -0.32 -12.98 -14.46
N PHE A 398 -0.59 -14.27 -14.22
CA PHE A 398 -0.25 -14.95 -12.97
C PHE A 398 1.18 -15.49 -12.92
N LYS A 399 1.88 -15.48 -14.05
CA LYS A 399 3.28 -15.93 -14.11
C LYS A 399 4.18 -14.93 -13.36
N PRO A 400 5.28 -15.40 -12.75
CA PRO A 400 6.30 -14.50 -12.21
C PRO A 400 6.77 -13.48 -13.25
N VAL A 401 7.11 -12.27 -12.80
CA VAL A 401 7.61 -11.21 -13.67
C VAL A 401 9.12 -11.31 -13.77
N GLU A 402 9.61 -11.58 -14.99
CA GLU A 402 11.03 -11.52 -15.30
C GLU A 402 11.40 -10.09 -15.72
N SER A 403 12.37 -9.46 -15.04
CA SER A 403 12.82 -8.12 -15.37
C SER A 403 14.27 -7.90 -14.97
N ILE A 404 15.01 -7.20 -15.84
CA ILE A 404 16.38 -6.75 -15.55
C ILE A 404 16.42 -5.34 -14.91
N ALA A 405 15.27 -4.70 -14.70
CA ALA A 405 15.22 -3.40 -14.06
C ALA A 405 15.80 -3.47 -12.65
N PRO A 406 16.68 -2.53 -12.26
CA PRO A 406 17.16 -2.45 -10.89
C PRO A 406 16.00 -2.40 -9.91
N THR A 407 16.00 -3.26 -8.88
CA THR A 407 14.87 -3.37 -7.95
C THR A 407 15.34 -3.42 -6.50
N LEU A 408 14.74 -2.56 -5.66
CA LEU A 408 14.86 -2.63 -4.20
C LEU A 408 13.59 -3.25 -3.62
N ILE A 409 13.74 -4.32 -2.86
CA ILE A 409 12.65 -5.01 -2.15
C ILE A 409 12.83 -4.76 -0.66
N LEU A 410 11.79 -4.24 0.02
CA LEU A 410 11.78 -3.99 1.45
C LEU A 410 10.71 -4.86 2.10
N THR A 411 11.10 -5.68 3.07
CA THR A 411 10.25 -6.73 3.65
C THR A 411 10.32 -6.75 5.16
N GLY A 412 9.16 -6.79 5.83
CA GLY A 412 9.09 -7.02 7.27
C GLY A 412 9.04 -8.50 7.61
N TRP A 413 9.80 -8.92 8.64
CA TRP A 413 9.81 -10.31 9.11
C TRP A 413 8.45 -10.76 9.68
N LEU A 414 7.70 -9.81 10.26
CA LEU A 414 6.39 -10.02 10.89
C LEU A 414 5.22 -9.68 9.95
N ASP A 415 5.44 -9.60 8.64
CA ASP A 415 4.39 -9.22 7.68
C ASP A 415 3.32 -10.33 7.57
N PRO A 416 2.05 -10.08 7.96
CA PRO A 416 0.96 -11.05 7.90
C PRO A 416 0.26 -11.09 6.53
N ALA A 417 0.60 -10.17 5.62
CA ALA A 417 -0.09 -9.97 4.34
C ALA A 417 0.75 -10.42 3.15
N THR A 418 1.99 -9.96 3.12
CA THR A 418 2.96 -10.23 2.06
C THR A 418 4.26 -10.73 2.70
N PRO A 419 4.29 -12.01 3.09
CA PRO A 419 5.32 -12.54 3.97
C PRO A 419 6.70 -12.60 3.30
N PRO A 420 7.80 -12.68 4.09
CA PRO A 420 9.17 -12.63 3.58
C PRO A 420 9.50 -13.66 2.49
N GLU A 421 8.88 -14.83 2.51
CA GLU A 421 9.08 -15.87 1.50
C GLU A 421 8.59 -15.43 0.11
N TRP A 422 7.59 -14.55 0.02
CA TRP A 422 7.14 -13.99 -1.25
C TRP A 422 8.17 -13.02 -1.83
N ALA A 423 8.82 -12.22 -0.97
CA ALA A 423 9.92 -11.38 -1.40
C ALA A 423 11.11 -12.20 -1.93
N ALA A 424 11.44 -13.30 -1.26
CA ALA A 424 12.48 -14.23 -1.71
C ALA A 424 12.12 -14.90 -3.03
N GLU A 425 10.84 -15.21 -3.26
CA GLU A 425 10.36 -15.75 -4.54
C GLU A 425 10.48 -14.75 -5.67
N VAL A 426 9.93 -13.54 -5.50
CA VAL A 426 9.97 -12.48 -6.51
C VAL A 426 11.43 -12.12 -6.86
N SER A 427 12.31 -12.06 -5.86
CA SER A 427 13.73 -11.76 -6.06
C SER A 427 14.44 -12.74 -6.99
N ARG A 428 14.01 -14.02 -7.06
CA ARG A 428 14.59 -15.03 -7.97
C ARG A 428 14.36 -14.70 -9.45
N HIS A 429 13.32 -13.93 -9.74
CA HIS A 429 12.94 -13.52 -11.09
C HIS A 429 13.44 -12.12 -11.47
N LEU A 430 14.10 -11.43 -10.52
CA LEU A 430 14.64 -10.08 -10.69
C LEU A 430 16.15 -10.09 -10.40
N PRO A 431 17.01 -10.46 -11.39
CA PRO A 431 18.44 -10.68 -11.16
C PRO A 431 19.20 -9.43 -10.68
N ASN A 432 18.66 -8.24 -10.94
CA ASN A 432 19.20 -6.97 -10.46
C ASN A 432 18.45 -6.45 -9.24
N SER A 433 18.04 -7.34 -8.32
CA SER A 433 17.34 -6.95 -7.10
C SER A 433 18.19 -7.11 -5.84
N LEU A 434 17.85 -6.30 -4.83
CA LEU A 434 18.29 -6.44 -3.45
C LEU A 434 17.06 -6.56 -2.56
N ASN A 435 16.92 -7.70 -1.86
CA ASN A 435 15.89 -7.90 -0.85
C ASN A 435 16.44 -7.60 0.54
N VAL A 436 15.93 -6.55 1.17
CA VAL A 436 16.29 -6.10 2.52
C VAL A 436 15.19 -6.49 3.48
N MET A 437 15.49 -7.41 4.41
CA MET A 437 14.56 -7.86 5.43
C MET A 437 14.77 -7.10 6.74
N ILE A 438 13.71 -6.53 7.29
CA ILE A 438 13.70 -5.79 8.55
C ILE A 438 13.14 -6.71 9.64
N ARG A 439 13.97 -7.08 10.62
CA ARG A 439 13.64 -8.11 11.65
C ARG A 439 12.42 -7.74 12.50
N ASP A 440 12.31 -6.49 12.90
CA ASP A 440 11.20 -5.99 13.71
C ASP A 440 10.12 -5.30 12.85
N GLY A 441 10.26 -5.37 11.53
CA GLY A 441 9.30 -4.81 10.55
C GLY A 441 8.08 -5.70 10.39
N ALA A 442 6.96 -5.06 10.04
CA ALA A 442 5.68 -5.69 9.69
C ALA A 442 5.34 -5.38 8.23
N HIS A 443 4.03 -5.22 7.88
CA HIS A 443 3.62 -4.88 6.51
C HIS A 443 4.04 -3.48 6.07
N GLY A 444 4.21 -2.57 7.03
CA GLY A 444 4.77 -1.23 6.85
C GLY A 444 5.80 -0.91 7.93
N PRO A 445 6.59 0.16 7.75
CA PRO A 445 7.64 0.53 8.67
C PRO A 445 7.15 1.37 9.88
N GLY A 446 5.87 1.72 9.92
CA GLY A 446 5.32 2.65 10.92
C GLY A 446 5.51 2.17 12.37
N GLY A 447 6.17 3.00 13.18
CA GLY A 447 6.49 2.71 14.57
C GLY A 447 7.85 2.07 14.82
N LEU A 448 8.66 1.83 13.77
CA LEU A 448 10.06 1.44 13.97
C LEU A 448 10.90 2.63 14.40
N SER A 449 11.83 2.39 15.35
CA SER A 449 12.91 3.34 15.61
C SER A 449 13.83 3.44 14.38
N HIS A 450 14.62 4.52 14.28
CA HIS A 450 15.55 4.74 13.17
C HIS A 450 14.89 4.58 11.78
N ILE A 451 13.65 5.03 11.65
CA ILE A 451 12.87 5.00 10.39
C ILE A 451 13.59 5.73 9.25
N ASP A 452 14.46 6.67 9.55
CA ASP A 452 15.29 7.38 8.56
C ASP A 452 16.17 6.42 7.74
N CYS A 453 16.59 5.30 8.32
CA CYS A 453 17.31 4.23 7.61
C CYS A 453 16.48 3.69 6.44
N TYR A 454 15.19 3.47 6.66
CA TYR A 454 14.26 2.97 5.65
C TYR A 454 14.18 3.91 4.45
N PHE A 455 13.96 5.20 4.71
CA PHE A 455 13.89 6.20 3.65
C PHE A 455 15.25 6.48 3.01
N LYS A 456 16.34 6.41 3.78
CA LYS A 456 17.70 6.52 3.24
C LYS A 456 17.99 5.44 2.19
N LEU A 457 17.61 4.18 2.45
CA LEU A 457 17.79 3.10 1.47
C LEU A 457 17.04 3.37 0.17
N ILE A 458 15.79 3.86 0.25
CA ILE A 458 14.99 4.23 -0.92
C ILE A 458 15.66 5.40 -1.67
N ASN A 459 16.08 6.44 -0.95
CA ASN A 459 16.70 7.63 -1.52
C ASN A 459 18.01 7.28 -2.24
N ASP A 460 18.90 6.54 -1.58
CA ASP A 460 20.18 6.12 -2.15
C ASP A 460 20.00 5.22 -3.37
N PHE A 461 19.04 4.29 -3.32
CA PHE A 461 18.69 3.44 -4.44
C PHE A 461 18.21 4.24 -5.65
N VAL A 462 17.27 5.16 -5.47
CA VAL A 462 16.75 5.99 -6.56
C VAL A 462 17.83 6.92 -7.11
N ALA A 463 18.70 7.46 -6.25
CA ALA A 463 19.81 8.31 -6.68
C ALA A 463 20.81 7.51 -7.53
N ASN A 464 21.23 6.35 -7.06
CA ASN A 464 22.26 5.52 -7.69
C ASN A 464 21.74 4.76 -8.92
N GLY A 465 20.44 4.42 -8.95
CA GLY A 465 19.83 3.62 -10.03
C GLY A 465 20.28 2.16 -10.05
N THR A 466 20.86 1.67 -8.97
CA THR A 466 21.31 0.27 -8.80
C THR A 466 21.16 -0.14 -7.33
N PRO A 467 20.75 -1.38 -7.04
CA PRO A 467 20.70 -1.90 -5.67
C PRO A 467 22.09 -2.35 -5.17
N PHE A 468 23.07 -2.52 -6.06
CA PHE A 468 24.38 -3.00 -5.68
C PHE A 468 25.20 -1.91 -5.00
N GLY A 469 25.81 -2.26 -3.87
CA GLY A 469 26.63 -1.35 -3.07
C GLY A 469 25.81 -0.44 -2.11
N LEU A 470 24.50 -0.65 -1.97
CA LEU A 470 23.72 0.01 -0.94
C LEU A 470 24.18 -0.42 0.46
N ASP A 471 24.44 0.55 1.32
CA ASP A 471 24.75 0.30 2.73
C ASP A 471 23.46 0.02 3.51
N THR A 472 23.25 -1.25 3.84
CA THR A 472 22.09 -1.72 4.62
C THR A 472 22.41 -1.87 6.11
N SER A 473 23.58 -1.44 6.59
CA SER A 473 24.05 -1.66 7.96
C SER A 473 23.14 -1.06 9.03
N CYS A 474 22.44 0.04 8.71
CA CYS A 474 21.52 0.70 9.63
C CYS A 474 20.23 -0.10 9.89
N VAL A 475 19.89 -1.10 9.07
CA VAL A 475 18.64 -1.88 9.21
C VAL A 475 18.58 -2.65 10.53
N LYS A 476 19.73 -3.07 11.08
CA LYS A 476 19.83 -3.76 12.38
C LYS A 476 19.42 -2.91 13.57
N GLU A 477 19.45 -1.56 13.41
CA GLU A 477 19.06 -0.61 14.45
C GLU A 477 17.55 -0.29 14.42
N MET A 478 16.83 -0.71 13.36
CA MET A 478 15.40 -0.52 13.24
C MET A 478 14.68 -1.52 14.18
N LYS A 479 14.08 -1.00 15.25
CA LYS A 479 13.42 -1.79 16.29
C LYS A 479 11.97 -1.35 16.45
N ARG A 480 11.07 -2.34 16.70
CA ARG A 480 9.73 -2.04 17.17
C ARG A 480 9.77 -1.47 18.60
N PRO A 481 8.73 -0.77 19.05
CA PRO A 481 8.58 -0.40 20.47
C PRO A 481 8.56 -1.64 21.38
N ALA A 482 8.77 -1.43 22.67
CA ALA A 482 8.57 -2.47 23.68
C ALA A 482 7.11 -2.93 23.72
N PHE A 483 6.88 -4.18 24.12
CA PHE A 483 5.54 -4.69 24.33
C PHE A 483 4.82 -3.92 25.44
N LEU A 484 3.54 -3.58 25.21
CA LEU A 484 2.72 -2.97 26.24
C LEU A 484 2.22 -4.03 27.22
N THR A 485 2.46 -3.80 28.51
CA THR A 485 1.95 -4.66 29.61
C THR A 485 0.79 -4.01 30.35
N LYS A 486 0.45 -2.77 30.03
CA LYS A 486 -0.68 -2.01 30.54
C LYS A 486 -1.34 -1.26 29.40
N ASP A 487 -2.59 -0.88 29.57
CA ASP A 487 -3.32 -0.05 28.59
C ASP A 487 -2.88 1.44 28.72
N GLU A 488 -1.74 1.72 28.15
CA GLU A 488 -1.11 3.05 28.09
C GLU A 488 -0.87 3.45 26.63
N PRO A 489 -0.78 4.75 26.32
CA PRO A 489 -0.35 5.17 24.99
C PRO A 489 1.02 4.59 24.64
N VAL A 490 1.19 4.09 23.43
CA VAL A 490 2.52 3.65 22.95
C VAL A 490 3.40 4.89 22.87
N PRO A 491 4.59 4.91 23.49
CA PRO A 491 5.52 6.02 23.31
C PRO A 491 5.86 6.22 21.82
N GLU A 492 5.86 7.46 21.36
CA GLU A 492 6.32 7.75 20.00
C GLU A 492 7.78 7.32 19.84
N PRO A 493 8.17 6.75 18.69
CA PRO A 493 9.55 6.39 18.43
C PRO A 493 10.43 7.65 18.47
N GLY A 494 11.30 7.75 19.46
CA GLY A 494 12.26 8.87 19.59
C GLY A 494 11.96 9.92 20.65
N SER A 495 10.97 9.70 21.56
CA SER A 495 10.79 10.52 22.76
C SER A 495 11.75 10.12 23.90
#